data_e7e25b707a5f7c244ecbdf1fb3954dfe
#
_entry.id   e7e25b707a5f7c244ecbdf1fb3954dfe
#
_cell.length_a   1.000
_cell.length_b   1.000
_cell.length_c   1.000
_cell.angle_alpha   90.00
_cell.angle_beta   90.00
_cell.angle_gamma   90.00
#
_symmetry.space_group_name_H-M   'P 1'
#
loop_
_entity.id
_entity.type
_entity.pdbx_description
1 polymer ?
#
loop_
_entity_poly.entity_id
_entity_poly.type
_entity_poly.pdbx_seq_one_letter_code
_entity_poly.pdbx_strand_id
1 'polypeptide(L)'
;MSRNKSWNIILFIFFVVSTLLLSGCTSNNSNNTNNNSNTSSWLDTYIPVHSVGTGANDFWITYPEVNPSGGQTVNHLSWIVDSLKTKPVLFVVHRTGCVGCADQAERVIEFGEKYEKEMRFYDLDAVYEASNDILQKANEVYMYDPDGPPGYIALTGIYTYTKENDEIKIGWHTWEAPNDMTVSDADLETWIKDAI
;
A
#
# COMPACT_ATOMS: atom_id res chain seq x y z
N MET A 1 -22.10 59.10 -12.12
CA MET A 1 -23.47 58.57 -11.96
C MET A 1 -23.41 57.30 -11.09
N SER A 2 -23.80 57.49 -9.83
CA SER A 2 -23.76 56.51 -8.75
C SER A 2 -24.93 55.56 -8.85
N ARG A 3 -24.72 54.26 -8.57
CA ARG A 3 -25.78 53.40 -8.06
C ARG A 3 -25.21 52.32 -7.13
N ASN A 4 -25.27 52.61 -5.82
CA ASN A 4 -25.20 51.64 -4.73
C ASN A 4 -26.35 50.63 -4.83
N LYS A 5 -26.05 49.35 -4.67
CA LYS A 5 -27.03 48.34 -4.26
C LYS A 5 -26.53 47.64 -3.02
N SER A 6 -27.08 47.98 -1.90
CA SER A 6 -27.02 47.27 -0.64
C SER A 6 -27.81 45.97 -0.76
N TRP A 7 -27.26 44.85 -0.30
CA TRP A 7 -27.95 43.59 -0.17
C TRP A 7 -28.03 43.19 1.30
N ASN A 8 -29.25 43.03 1.73
CA ASN A 8 -29.65 42.69 3.08
C ASN A 8 -29.25 41.25 3.44
N ILE A 9 -28.62 41.12 4.61
CA ILE A 9 -28.36 39.86 5.28
C ILE A 9 -29.64 39.52 6.07
N ILE A 10 -30.30 38.42 5.72
CA ILE A 10 -31.37 37.79 6.52
C ILE A 10 -30.77 36.69 7.33
N LEU A 11 -30.70 36.90 8.63
CA LEU A 11 -30.27 35.93 9.64
C LEU A 11 -31.47 35.04 9.99
N PHE A 12 -31.41 33.73 9.65
CA PHE A 12 -32.38 32.78 10.17
C PHE A 12 -31.74 32.00 11.33
N ILE A 13 -32.21 32.31 12.52
CA ILE A 13 -31.89 31.55 13.74
C ILE A 13 -32.94 30.44 13.84
N PHE A 14 -32.52 29.20 13.72
CA PHE A 14 -33.33 28.02 14.07
C PHE A 14 -32.95 27.54 15.45
N PHE A 15 -33.85 27.73 16.41
CA PHE A 15 -33.83 27.05 17.71
C PHE A 15 -34.41 25.65 17.53
N VAL A 16 -33.61 24.60 17.78
CA VAL A 16 -34.15 23.25 17.91
C VAL A 16 -33.99 22.82 19.37
N VAL A 17 -35.14 22.71 20.02
CA VAL A 17 -35.28 22.17 21.37
C VAL A 17 -35.10 20.64 21.30
N SER A 18 -34.10 20.12 22.00
CA SER A 18 -33.84 18.69 22.13
C SER A 18 -34.55 18.13 23.34
N THR A 19 -35.55 17.29 23.13
CA THR A 19 -36.21 16.49 24.18
C THR A 19 -35.43 15.20 24.41
N LEU A 20 -34.91 15.06 25.63
CA LEU A 20 -34.37 13.80 26.14
C LEU A 20 -35.52 12.78 26.34
N LEU A 21 -35.42 11.63 25.70
CA LEU A 21 -36.17 10.45 26.07
C LEU A 21 -35.18 9.39 26.59
N LEU A 22 -35.21 9.15 27.88
CA LEU A 22 -34.63 7.99 28.54
C LEU A 22 -35.46 6.76 28.17
N SER A 23 -34.87 5.76 27.55
CA SER A 23 -35.47 4.47 27.35
C SER A 23 -34.45 3.39 27.76
N GLY A 24 -35.00 2.49 28.61
CA GLY A 24 -34.35 1.54 29.45
C GLY A 24 -33.47 0.47 28.78
N CYS A 25 -32.55 0.02 29.60
CA CYS A 25 -31.76 -1.19 29.41
C CYS A 25 -32.62 -2.43 29.33
N THR A 26 -32.54 -3.16 28.20
CA THR A 26 -32.86 -4.59 28.17
C THR A 26 -31.56 -5.33 27.84
N SER A 27 -31.10 -6.10 28.84
CA SER A 27 -29.98 -7.02 28.71
C SER A 27 -30.40 -8.18 27.82
N ASN A 28 -30.04 -8.19 26.56
CA ASN A 28 -30.02 -9.37 25.73
C ASN A 28 -28.64 -10.01 25.83
N ASN A 29 -28.60 -11.10 26.60
CA ASN A 29 -27.49 -12.00 26.70
C ASN A 29 -27.38 -12.81 25.40
N SER A 30 -26.74 -12.24 24.38
CA SER A 30 -26.36 -12.93 23.16
C SER A 30 -25.07 -13.68 23.44
N ASN A 31 -25.17 -15.00 23.52
CA ASN A 31 -24.04 -15.92 23.52
C ASN A 31 -23.16 -15.60 22.31
N ASN A 32 -22.15 -14.82 22.55
CA ASN A 32 -21.08 -14.56 21.59
C ASN A 32 -20.21 -15.82 21.56
N THR A 33 -20.51 -16.72 20.63
CA THR A 33 -19.63 -17.81 20.27
C THR A 33 -18.37 -17.19 19.71
N ASN A 34 -17.41 -16.97 20.57
CA ASN A 34 -16.05 -16.61 20.17
C ASN A 34 -15.49 -17.80 19.36
N ASN A 35 -15.73 -17.79 18.06
CA ASN A 35 -14.89 -18.48 17.12
C ASN A 35 -13.52 -17.75 17.11
N ASN A 36 -12.78 -18.01 18.18
CA ASN A 36 -11.36 -17.66 18.24
C ASN A 36 -10.65 -18.68 17.34
N SER A 37 -10.73 -18.46 16.02
CA SER A 37 -9.78 -19.06 15.12
C SER A 37 -8.42 -18.44 15.48
N ASN A 38 -7.64 -19.16 16.29
CA ASN A 38 -6.21 -18.93 16.50
C ASN A 38 -5.47 -19.16 15.18
N THR A 39 -5.74 -18.34 14.18
CA THR A 39 -4.78 -18.08 13.11
C THR A 39 -3.77 -17.13 13.72
N SER A 40 -2.69 -17.68 14.27
CA SER A 40 -1.49 -16.92 14.56
C SER A 40 -1.20 -16.08 13.30
N SER A 41 -1.29 -14.76 13.43
CA SER A 41 -0.94 -13.88 12.32
C SER A 41 0.56 -14.08 12.06
N TRP A 42 0.99 -14.16 10.79
CA TRP A 42 2.41 -14.21 10.46
C TRP A 42 3.16 -13.08 11.16
N LEU A 43 2.50 -11.95 11.37
CA LEU A 43 2.98 -10.77 12.07
C LEU A 43 3.37 -11.02 13.54
N ASP A 44 2.79 -12.05 14.21
CA ASP A 44 3.10 -12.35 15.61
C ASP A 44 4.54 -12.85 15.80
N THR A 45 5.13 -13.40 14.75
CA THR A 45 6.50 -13.93 14.73
C THR A 45 7.46 -13.09 13.89
N TYR A 46 6.94 -12.15 13.12
CA TYR A 46 7.75 -11.30 12.26
C TYR A 46 8.55 -10.26 13.05
N ILE A 47 9.83 -10.20 12.80
CA ILE A 47 10.75 -9.21 13.36
C ILE A 47 11.40 -8.49 12.21
N PRO A 48 11.15 -7.18 12.01
CA PRO A 48 11.84 -6.41 10.98
C PRO A 48 13.36 -6.47 11.19
N VAL A 49 14.10 -6.89 10.18
CA VAL A 49 15.57 -6.96 10.19
C VAL A 49 16.20 -5.84 9.37
N HIS A 50 15.40 -5.16 8.55
CA HIS A 50 15.80 -4.02 7.74
C HIS A 50 15.49 -2.71 8.47
N SER A 51 16.23 -1.65 8.14
CA SER A 51 15.92 -0.31 8.67
C SER A 51 14.58 0.18 8.15
N VAL A 52 13.91 1.00 8.97
CA VAL A 52 12.59 1.56 8.68
C VAL A 52 12.69 3.07 8.71
N GLY A 53 12.20 3.73 7.67
CA GLY A 53 12.27 5.19 7.55
C GLY A 53 11.81 5.69 6.19
N THR A 54 12.50 6.65 5.62
CA THR A 54 12.24 7.24 4.30
C THR A 54 13.48 7.29 3.40
N GLY A 55 14.62 6.83 3.91
CA GLY A 55 15.88 6.81 3.17
C GLY A 55 15.92 5.72 2.09
N ALA A 56 16.88 5.81 1.18
CA ALA A 56 17.00 4.90 0.04
C ALA A 56 17.23 3.42 0.42
N ASN A 57 17.70 3.16 1.64
CA ASN A 57 17.97 1.79 2.13
C ASN A 57 16.94 1.31 3.16
N ASP A 58 15.84 2.07 3.35
CA ASP A 58 14.82 1.74 4.34
C ASP A 58 13.63 1.03 3.68
N PHE A 59 12.88 0.25 4.48
CA PHE A 59 11.45 0.12 4.23
C PHE A 59 10.80 1.45 4.59
N TRP A 60 10.14 2.06 3.62
CA TRP A 60 9.50 3.35 3.80
C TRP A 60 8.16 3.20 4.51
N ILE A 61 7.89 4.08 5.47
CA ILE A 61 6.61 4.17 6.19
C ILE A 61 5.78 5.38 5.75
N THR A 62 6.41 6.29 5.03
CA THR A 62 5.83 7.44 4.33
C THR A 62 6.44 7.49 2.94
N TYR A 63 6.05 8.43 2.10
CA TYR A 63 6.74 8.62 0.83
C TYR A 63 8.23 8.89 1.05
N PRO A 64 9.13 8.26 0.25
CA PRO A 64 10.56 8.46 0.37
C PRO A 64 10.96 9.92 0.06
N GLU A 65 12.15 10.32 0.49
CA GLU A 65 12.62 11.70 0.36
C GLU A 65 12.73 12.19 -1.09
N VAL A 66 12.97 11.27 -2.04
CA VAL A 66 13.08 11.58 -3.47
C VAL A 66 11.71 11.84 -4.13
N ASN A 67 10.62 11.37 -3.53
CA ASN A 67 9.28 11.57 -4.05
C ASN A 67 8.82 13.02 -3.82
N PRO A 68 8.10 13.67 -4.78
CA PRO A 68 7.52 15.00 -4.57
C PRO A 68 6.63 15.14 -3.33
N SER A 69 6.09 14.02 -2.84
CA SER A 69 5.29 13.92 -1.60
C SER A 69 6.12 13.45 -0.40
N GLY A 70 7.45 13.52 -0.46
CA GLY A 70 8.36 13.02 0.57
C GLY A 70 7.93 13.34 1.99
N GLY A 71 7.95 12.34 2.87
CA GLY A 71 7.52 12.44 4.26
C GLY A 71 6.01 12.47 4.50
N GLN A 72 5.16 12.54 3.47
CA GLN A 72 3.72 12.47 3.63
C GLN A 72 3.24 11.04 3.84
N THR A 73 2.15 10.89 4.61
CA THR A 73 1.50 9.60 4.85
C THR A 73 0.94 9.02 3.56
N VAL A 74 1.13 7.72 3.36
CA VAL A 74 0.63 6.99 2.21
C VAL A 74 -0.77 6.44 2.48
N ASN A 75 -1.72 6.72 1.60
CA ASN A 75 -3.02 6.05 1.57
C ASN A 75 -2.90 4.74 0.81
N HIS A 76 -2.54 3.66 1.51
CA HIS A 76 -2.29 2.37 0.86
C HIS A 76 -3.51 1.80 0.16
N LEU A 77 -3.27 1.15 -0.98
CA LEU A 77 -4.29 0.46 -1.76
C LEU A 77 -4.93 -0.66 -0.94
N SER A 78 -6.26 -0.74 -0.96
CA SER A 78 -7.02 -1.69 -0.14
C SER A 78 -6.63 -3.14 -0.40
N TRP A 79 -6.39 -3.53 -1.65
CA TRP A 79 -5.99 -4.89 -2.01
C TRP A 79 -4.59 -5.26 -1.50
N ILE A 80 -3.66 -4.29 -1.38
CA ILE A 80 -2.34 -4.49 -0.74
C ILE A 80 -2.55 -4.69 0.77
N VAL A 81 -3.33 -3.82 1.42
CA VAL A 81 -3.66 -3.94 2.85
C VAL A 81 -4.33 -5.28 3.16
N ASP A 82 -5.25 -5.72 2.31
CA ASP A 82 -5.93 -7.01 2.48
C ASP A 82 -4.97 -8.20 2.30
N SER A 83 -4.05 -8.13 1.36
CA SER A 83 -3.02 -9.15 1.14
C SER A 83 -2.07 -9.27 2.33
N LEU A 84 -1.65 -8.13 2.88
CA LEU A 84 -0.75 -8.05 4.04
C LEU A 84 -1.34 -8.69 5.31
N LYS A 85 -2.66 -8.85 5.42
CA LYS A 85 -3.27 -9.60 6.53
C LYS A 85 -2.84 -11.06 6.58
N THR A 86 -2.37 -11.59 5.46
CA THR A 86 -1.99 -13.01 5.33
C THR A 86 -0.50 -13.22 5.08
N LYS A 87 0.13 -12.38 4.27
CA LYS A 87 1.53 -12.48 3.84
C LYS A 87 2.07 -11.12 3.41
N PRO A 88 3.39 -10.91 3.46
CA PRO A 88 4.04 -9.84 2.71
C PRO A 88 3.71 -9.90 1.22
N VAL A 89 3.82 -8.78 0.54
CA VAL A 89 3.46 -8.65 -0.88
C VAL A 89 4.71 -8.35 -1.71
N LEU A 90 4.85 -9.06 -2.81
CA LEU A 90 5.78 -8.74 -3.89
C LEU A 90 4.95 -8.48 -5.15
N PHE A 91 5.26 -7.43 -5.91
CA PHE A 91 4.68 -7.27 -7.23
C PHE A 91 5.72 -6.81 -8.25
N VAL A 92 5.43 -7.04 -9.51
CA VAL A 92 6.09 -6.40 -10.64
C VAL A 92 5.06 -5.93 -11.66
N VAL A 93 5.17 -4.66 -12.07
CA VAL A 93 4.46 -4.15 -13.25
C VAL A 93 5.41 -4.21 -14.42
N HIS A 94 5.00 -4.92 -15.45
CA HIS A 94 5.76 -5.01 -16.68
C HIS A 94 4.81 -5.10 -17.90
N ARG A 95 5.38 -5.25 -19.07
CA ARG A 95 4.62 -5.49 -20.28
C ARG A 95 5.35 -6.52 -21.15
N THR A 96 4.71 -7.63 -21.45
CA THR A 96 5.23 -8.63 -22.38
C THR A 96 5.64 -7.97 -23.71
N GLY A 97 6.87 -8.26 -24.17
CA GLY A 97 7.46 -7.66 -25.35
C GLY A 97 8.17 -6.31 -25.10
N CYS A 98 8.21 -5.81 -23.89
CA CYS A 98 9.04 -4.67 -23.51
C CYS A 98 10.48 -5.13 -23.29
N VAL A 99 11.36 -4.84 -24.24
CA VAL A 99 12.78 -5.26 -24.17
C VAL A 99 13.50 -4.61 -22.97
N GLY A 100 13.17 -3.35 -22.64
CA GLY A 100 13.83 -2.61 -21.56
C GLY A 100 13.44 -3.04 -20.16
N CYS A 101 12.31 -3.73 -20.00
CA CYS A 101 11.82 -4.17 -18.69
C CYS A 101 11.93 -5.70 -18.49
N ALA A 102 12.25 -6.46 -19.53
CA ALA A 102 12.22 -7.94 -19.50
C ALA A 102 13.17 -8.50 -18.44
N ASP A 103 14.39 -8.02 -18.38
CA ASP A 103 15.40 -8.49 -17.43
C ASP A 103 14.95 -8.36 -15.97
N GLN A 104 14.43 -7.19 -15.58
CA GLN A 104 13.91 -6.98 -14.24
C GLN A 104 12.65 -7.82 -13.97
N ALA A 105 11.72 -7.85 -14.93
CA ALA A 105 10.47 -8.59 -14.78
C ALA A 105 10.70 -10.09 -14.62
N GLU A 106 11.50 -10.71 -15.48
CA GLU A 106 11.80 -12.14 -15.44
C GLU A 106 12.38 -12.55 -14.08
N ARG A 107 13.35 -11.79 -13.57
CA ARG A 107 13.96 -12.07 -12.27
C ARG A 107 12.97 -11.92 -11.10
N VAL A 108 12.12 -10.89 -11.12
CA VAL A 108 11.11 -10.72 -10.06
C VAL A 108 10.07 -11.83 -10.11
N ILE A 109 9.66 -12.28 -11.30
CA ILE A 109 8.76 -13.42 -11.47
C ILE A 109 9.38 -14.69 -10.89
N GLU A 110 10.66 -14.98 -11.20
CA GLU A 110 11.37 -16.13 -10.63
C GLU A 110 11.41 -16.09 -9.09
N PHE A 111 11.66 -14.92 -8.50
CA PHE A 111 11.62 -14.75 -7.05
C PHE A 111 10.19 -14.88 -6.49
N GLY A 112 9.18 -14.36 -7.20
CA GLY A 112 7.79 -14.53 -6.84
C GLY A 112 7.36 -16.00 -6.76
N GLU A 113 7.80 -16.82 -7.72
CA GLU A 113 7.60 -18.27 -7.72
C GLU A 113 8.39 -18.96 -6.59
N LYS A 114 9.66 -18.58 -6.40
CA LYS A 114 10.54 -19.13 -5.37
C LYS A 114 9.97 -18.93 -3.96
N TYR A 115 9.37 -17.77 -3.68
CA TYR A 115 8.85 -17.40 -2.36
C TYR A 115 7.31 -17.42 -2.27
N GLU A 116 6.62 -18.14 -3.15
CA GLU A 116 5.15 -18.21 -3.21
C GLU A 116 4.47 -18.66 -1.89
N LYS A 117 5.21 -19.44 -1.07
CA LYS A 117 4.71 -19.93 0.23
C LYS A 117 4.77 -18.84 1.30
N GLU A 118 5.74 -17.97 1.23
CA GLU A 118 6.03 -16.93 2.21
C GLU A 118 5.41 -15.59 1.84
N MET A 119 5.32 -15.28 0.54
CA MET A 119 4.82 -14.01 0.02
C MET A 119 3.56 -14.16 -0.84
N ARG A 120 2.80 -13.08 -0.96
CA ARG A 120 1.77 -12.92 -2.00
C ARG A 120 2.40 -12.23 -3.19
N PHE A 121 2.56 -12.95 -4.30
CA PHE A 121 3.10 -12.39 -5.53
C PHE A 121 2.00 -11.94 -6.50
N TYR A 122 2.22 -10.79 -7.13
CA TYR A 122 1.38 -10.23 -8.20
C TYR A 122 2.24 -9.94 -9.43
N ASP A 123 2.04 -10.73 -10.47
CA ASP A 123 2.52 -10.46 -11.82
C ASP A 123 1.50 -9.54 -12.52
N LEU A 124 1.87 -8.28 -12.71
CA LEU A 124 0.99 -7.25 -13.28
C LEU A 124 1.42 -6.94 -14.72
N ASP A 125 1.28 -7.93 -15.61
CA ASP A 125 1.57 -7.76 -17.03
C ASP A 125 0.50 -6.86 -17.70
N ALA A 126 0.87 -5.61 -17.95
CA ALA A 126 0.01 -4.58 -18.51
C ALA A 126 -0.10 -4.64 -20.04
N VAL A 127 -0.29 -5.85 -20.61
CA VAL A 127 -0.58 -6.03 -22.04
C VAL A 127 -2.03 -5.67 -22.35
N TYR A 128 -2.31 -5.40 -23.63
CA TYR A 128 -3.65 -5.00 -24.08
C TYR A 128 -4.73 -6.06 -23.77
N GLU A 129 -4.37 -7.34 -23.82
CA GLU A 129 -5.23 -8.50 -23.58
C GLU A 129 -5.38 -8.84 -22.09
N ALA A 130 -4.69 -8.14 -21.20
CA ALA A 130 -4.77 -8.39 -19.76
C ALA A 130 -6.20 -8.15 -19.23
N SER A 131 -6.55 -8.82 -18.14
CA SER A 131 -7.83 -8.60 -17.48
C SER A 131 -7.93 -7.18 -16.92
N ASN A 132 -9.16 -6.67 -16.81
CA ASN A 132 -9.39 -5.35 -16.22
C ASN A 132 -8.82 -5.25 -14.78
N ASP A 133 -8.84 -6.32 -14.02
CA ASP A 133 -8.27 -6.37 -12.66
C ASP A 133 -6.75 -6.17 -12.68
N ILE A 134 -6.04 -6.86 -13.59
CA ILE A 134 -4.58 -6.69 -13.74
C ILE A 134 -4.26 -5.25 -14.20
N LEU A 135 -4.96 -4.75 -15.22
CA LEU A 135 -4.73 -3.38 -15.70
C LEU A 135 -5.03 -2.33 -14.64
N GLN A 136 -6.06 -2.52 -13.84
CA GLN A 136 -6.39 -1.62 -12.74
C GLN A 136 -5.28 -1.62 -11.69
N LYS A 137 -4.87 -2.80 -11.20
CA LYS A 137 -3.80 -2.92 -10.22
C LYS A 137 -2.48 -2.36 -10.74
N ALA A 138 -2.12 -2.66 -12.00
CA ALA A 138 -0.93 -2.13 -12.64
C ALA A 138 -0.91 -0.60 -12.70
N ASN A 139 -2.06 0.03 -12.94
CA ASN A 139 -2.16 1.49 -12.92
C ASN A 139 -2.13 2.07 -11.49
N GLU A 140 -2.81 1.43 -10.54
CA GLU A 140 -2.92 1.92 -9.17
C GLU A 140 -1.58 1.93 -8.44
N VAL A 141 -0.69 0.94 -8.68
CA VAL A 141 0.58 0.82 -7.95
C VAL A 141 1.60 1.90 -8.30
N TYR A 142 1.39 2.67 -9.39
CA TYR A 142 2.24 3.83 -9.68
C TYR A 142 2.15 4.96 -8.64
N MET A 143 1.18 4.92 -7.74
CA MET A 143 1.22 5.80 -6.57
C MET A 143 2.42 5.53 -5.65
N TYR A 144 3.06 4.38 -5.79
CA TYR A 144 4.25 3.97 -5.03
C TYR A 144 5.55 4.13 -5.84
N ASP A 145 5.49 4.80 -6.96
CA ASP A 145 6.68 5.16 -7.71
C ASP A 145 7.62 5.98 -6.83
N PRO A 146 8.90 5.59 -6.67
CA PRO A 146 9.77 6.19 -5.68
C PRO A 146 10.04 7.66 -5.91
N ASP A 147 10.13 8.12 -7.15
CA ASP A 147 10.38 9.51 -7.53
C ASP A 147 9.14 10.22 -8.10
N GLY A 148 8.01 9.52 -8.16
CA GLY A 148 6.72 10.05 -8.63
C GLY A 148 6.62 10.12 -10.16
N PRO A 149 5.52 10.71 -10.67
CA PRO A 149 5.27 10.73 -12.10
C PRO A 149 6.33 11.51 -12.92
N PRO A 150 6.63 11.07 -14.16
CA PRO A 150 5.98 9.98 -14.89
C PRO A 150 6.51 8.60 -14.46
N GLY A 151 5.60 7.63 -14.24
CA GLY A 151 5.98 6.27 -13.92
C GLY A 151 6.45 5.48 -15.14
N TYR A 152 7.42 4.61 -14.95
CA TYR A 152 7.96 3.73 -15.99
C TYR A 152 7.81 2.25 -15.62
N ILE A 153 7.91 1.36 -16.59
CA ILE A 153 8.00 -0.08 -16.41
C ILE A 153 9.47 -0.54 -16.61
N ALA A 154 9.99 -1.49 -15.81
CA ALA A 154 9.28 -2.25 -14.80
C ALA A 154 9.30 -1.55 -13.45
N LEU A 155 8.13 -1.50 -12.77
CA LEU A 155 8.04 -1.10 -11.37
C LEU A 155 7.92 -2.36 -10.52
N THR A 156 8.86 -2.56 -9.60
CA THR A 156 8.86 -3.67 -8.63
C THR A 156 8.58 -3.11 -7.24
N GLY A 157 7.79 -3.81 -6.44
CA GLY A 157 7.51 -3.37 -5.06
C GLY A 157 7.39 -4.52 -4.09
N ILE A 158 7.92 -4.29 -2.87
CA ILE A 158 7.80 -5.18 -1.72
C ILE A 158 7.08 -4.43 -0.60
N TYR A 159 6.13 -5.11 0.05
CA TYR A 159 5.35 -4.58 1.17
C TYR A 159 5.34 -5.59 2.30
N THR A 160 5.50 -5.07 3.51
CA THR A 160 5.43 -5.85 4.73
C THR A 160 4.83 -5.01 5.85
N TYR A 161 4.60 -5.58 7.03
CA TYR A 161 4.39 -4.78 8.22
C TYR A 161 5.71 -4.52 8.91
N THR A 162 5.83 -3.35 9.52
CA THR A 162 6.96 -2.95 10.35
C THR A 162 6.48 -2.52 11.72
N LYS A 163 7.39 -2.52 12.72
CA LYS A 163 7.12 -1.95 14.04
C LYS A 163 8.03 -0.75 14.25
N GLU A 164 7.41 0.40 14.49
CA GLU A 164 8.11 1.61 14.87
C GLU A 164 7.47 2.17 16.14
N ASN A 165 8.25 2.35 17.22
CA ASN A 165 7.77 2.82 18.52
C ASN A 165 6.57 2.01 19.07
N ASP A 166 6.58 0.68 18.90
CA ASP A 166 5.51 -0.27 19.24
C ASP A 166 4.23 -0.14 18.38
N GLU A 167 4.20 0.72 17.37
CA GLU A 167 3.13 0.82 16.40
C GLU A 167 3.42 -0.05 15.17
N ILE A 168 2.39 -0.77 14.71
CA ILE A 168 2.46 -1.52 13.45
C ILE A 168 2.14 -0.57 12.30
N LYS A 169 3.05 -0.49 11.35
CA LYS A 169 2.94 0.32 10.13
C LYS A 169 3.19 -0.54 8.91
N ILE A 170 2.68 -0.13 7.76
CA ILE A 170 3.06 -0.75 6.49
C ILE A 170 4.40 -0.17 6.09
N GLY A 171 5.39 -1.05 5.97
CA GLY A 171 6.67 -0.75 5.35
C GLY A 171 6.64 -1.20 3.89
N TRP A 172 7.20 -0.40 3.02
CA TRP A 172 7.23 -0.70 1.59
C TRP A 172 8.52 -0.18 0.95
N HIS A 173 8.91 -0.82 -0.16
CA HIS A 173 10.02 -0.35 -0.98
C HIS A 173 9.73 -0.67 -2.44
N THR A 174 10.04 0.27 -3.32
CA THR A 174 9.82 0.10 -4.77
C THR A 174 11.05 0.52 -5.56
N TRP A 175 11.22 -0.08 -6.72
CA TRP A 175 12.26 0.22 -7.69
C TRP A 175 11.64 0.38 -9.07
N GLU A 176 12.08 1.37 -9.80
CA GLU A 176 11.69 1.60 -11.17
C GLU A 176 12.88 1.38 -12.11
N ALA A 177 12.79 0.38 -12.99
CA ALA A 177 13.78 0.17 -14.03
C ALA A 177 13.35 0.92 -15.33
N PRO A 178 14.27 1.51 -16.10
CA PRO A 178 15.71 1.50 -15.91
C PRO A 178 16.28 2.67 -15.08
N ASN A 179 15.42 3.57 -14.55
CA ASN A 179 15.87 4.83 -13.95
C ASN A 179 16.64 4.63 -12.64
N ASP A 180 16.19 3.71 -11.77
CA ASP A 180 16.81 3.45 -10.47
C ASP A 180 17.89 2.36 -10.48
N MET A 181 18.33 1.97 -11.64
CA MET A 181 19.16 0.79 -11.86
C MET A 181 18.41 -0.54 -11.62
N THR A 182 18.81 -1.54 -12.34
CA THR A 182 18.33 -2.91 -12.18
C THR A 182 18.72 -3.40 -10.80
N VAL A 183 17.74 -3.76 -9.95
CA VAL A 183 18.02 -4.37 -8.66
C VAL A 183 18.73 -5.70 -8.88
N SER A 184 19.86 -5.92 -8.22
CA SER A 184 20.56 -7.20 -8.33
C SER A 184 19.76 -8.33 -7.67
N ASP A 185 19.98 -9.58 -8.10
CA ASP A 185 19.34 -10.75 -7.45
C ASP A 185 19.65 -10.82 -5.96
N ALA A 186 20.87 -10.49 -5.57
CA ALA A 186 21.29 -10.50 -4.17
C ALA A 186 20.55 -9.45 -3.34
N ASP A 187 20.36 -8.25 -3.88
CA ASP A 187 19.65 -7.18 -3.22
C ASP A 187 18.15 -7.50 -3.14
N LEU A 188 17.53 -7.93 -4.24
CA LEU A 188 16.13 -8.33 -4.26
C LEU A 188 15.85 -9.48 -3.28
N GLU A 189 16.70 -10.50 -3.25
CA GLU A 189 16.58 -11.61 -2.30
C GLU A 189 16.74 -11.16 -0.86
N THR A 190 17.62 -10.21 -0.59
CA THR A 190 17.79 -9.62 0.74
C THR A 190 16.51 -8.91 1.18
N TRP A 191 15.95 -8.04 0.34
CA TRP A 191 14.71 -7.33 0.64
C TRP A 191 13.52 -8.28 0.85
N ILE A 192 13.44 -9.35 0.05
CA ILE A 192 12.41 -10.38 0.24
C ILE A 192 12.57 -11.07 1.60
N LYS A 193 13.78 -11.47 1.96
CA LYS A 193 14.07 -12.13 3.24
C LYS A 193 13.82 -11.23 4.45
N ASP A 194 14.07 -9.94 4.29
CA ASP A 194 13.82 -8.96 5.33
C ASP A 194 12.32 -8.65 5.51
N ALA A 195 11.51 -8.95 4.50
CA ALA A 195 10.07 -8.72 4.51
C ALA A 195 9.24 -9.90 5.06
N ILE A 196 9.81 -11.14 5.12
CA ILE A 196 9.10 -12.39 5.48
C ILE A 196 9.29 -12.87 6.93
#